data_ba4bf1f2db20c60aa4e928cd4dcda15b
#
_entry.id   ba4bf1f2db20c60aa4e928cd4dcda15b
#
_cell.length_a   1.000
_cell.length_b   1.000
_cell.length_c   1.000
_cell.angle_alpha   90.00
_cell.angle_beta   90.00
_cell.angle_gamma   90.00
#
_symmetry.space_group_name_H-M   'P 1'
#
loop_
_entity.id
_entity.type
_entity.pdbx_description
1 polymer ?
#
loop_
_entity_poly.entity_id
_entity_poly.type
_entity_poly.pdbx_seq_one_letter_code
_entity_poly.pdbx_strand_id
1 'polypeptide(L)'
;RTTHFWISIFCLVSMLPILGFLKNYKNIQNEEANIMSSKDEPSIKLSNNQLQIILMFAGVCCCVAMSMPQVHMVALCVDNGFGLQVGTEILAVMLYSGMISRIVFGFLSDKIGPLPTILLGSFLQMVSLVFFLPFNSQLSLYMVSLMFGLSQGGIVPAYAIIIRKYLPLQQAGVRVGLVLGATIVGMALGGWISGEIFDLTQSYYLAFVNG
;
A
#
# COMPACT_ATOMS: atom_id res chain seq x y z
N ARG A 1 -11.70 -3.42 25.18
CA ARG A 1 -10.34 -3.53 25.78
C ARG A 1 -9.82 -4.98 25.75
N THR A 2 -10.63 -5.98 26.04
CA THR A 2 -10.23 -7.41 26.02
C THR A 2 -9.80 -7.89 24.64
N THR A 3 -10.44 -7.46 23.55
CA THR A 3 -10.12 -7.87 22.18
C THR A 3 -8.70 -7.44 21.76
N HIS A 4 -8.30 -6.20 22.05
CA HIS A 4 -6.94 -5.71 21.75
C HIS A 4 -5.86 -6.45 22.53
N PHE A 5 -6.15 -6.81 23.77
CA PHE A 5 -5.25 -7.60 24.62
C PHE A 5 -5.00 -9.00 24.02
N TRP A 6 -6.06 -9.70 23.60
CA TRP A 6 -5.93 -11.01 22.97
C TRP A 6 -5.22 -10.97 21.62
N ILE A 7 -5.47 -9.93 20.81
CA ILE A 7 -4.75 -9.72 19.54
C ILE A 7 -3.26 -9.48 19.81
N SER A 8 -2.92 -8.68 20.82
CA SER A 8 -1.51 -8.41 21.17
C SER A 8 -0.79 -9.68 21.64
N ILE A 9 -1.43 -10.51 22.46
CA ILE A 9 -0.87 -11.81 22.88
C ILE A 9 -0.69 -12.73 21.66
N PHE A 10 -1.69 -12.82 20.80
CA PHE A 10 -1.60 -13.64 19.57
C PHE A 10 -0.42 -13.20 18.68
N CYS A 11 -0.25 -11.89 18.48
CA CYS A 11 0.89 -11.34 17.72
C CYS A 11 2.23 -11.68 18.38
N LEU A 12 2.36 -11.54 19.70
CA LEU A 12 3.58 -11.88 20.43
C LEU A 12 3.89 -13.39 20.32
N VAL A 13 2.91 -14.23 20.57
CA VAL A 13 3.08 -15.71 20.53
C VAL A 13 3.40 -16.20 19.12
N SER A 14 2.84 -15.60 18.08
CA SER A 14 3.13 -15.96 16.69
C SER A 14 4.47 -15.44 16.21
N MET A 15 4.92 -14.26 16.67
CA MET A 15 6.20 -13.68 16.24
C MET A 15 7.42 -14.34 16.90
N LEU A 16 7.33 -14.79 18.15
CA LEU A 16 8.46 -15.38 18.86
C LEU A 16 9.06 -16.63 18.16
N PRO A 17 8.28 -17.63 17.72
CA PRO A 17 8.83 -18.78 17.00
C PRO A 17 9.42 -18.36 15.63
N ILE A 18 8.81 -17.40 14.93
CA ILE A 18 9.32 -16.89 13.65
C ILE A 18 10.69 -16.23 13.83
N LEU A 19 10.91 -15.47 14.90
CA LEU A 19 12.22 -14.90 15.23
C LEU A 19 13.29 -15.98 15.50
N GLY A 20 12.91 -17.10 16.10
CA GLY A 20 13.80 -18.25 16.29
C GLY A 20 14.25 -18.89 14.96
N PHE A 21 13.34 -19.03 14.02
CA PHE A 21 13.64 -19.53 12.67
C PHE A 21 14.51 -18.54 11.87
N LEU A 22 14.27 -17.23 12.00
CA LEU A 22 15.04 -16.19 11.30
C LEU A 22 16.49 -16.09 11.77
N LYS A 23 16.80 -16.46 13.02
CA LYS A 23 18.18 -16.47 13.52
C LYS A 23 19.07 -17.47 12.75
N ASN A 24 18.48 -18.55 12.26
CA ASN A 24 19.18 -19.57 11.46
C ASN A 24 19.30 -19.19 9.97
N TYR A 25 18.53 -18.20 9.50
CA TYR A 25 18.46 -17.77 8.09
C TYR A 25 19.62 -16.85 7.67
N LYS A 26 20.38 -16.32 8.63
CA LYS A 26 21.49 -15.39 8.35
C LYS A 26 22.60 -15.99 7.48
N ASN A 27 22.79 -17.30 7.53
CA ASN A 27 23.78 -17.99 6.71
C ASN A 27 23.35 -18.17 5.24
N ILE A 28 22.04 -18.28 4.98
CA ILE A 28 21.50 -18.46 3.63
C ILE A 28 21.51 -17.13 2.85
N GLN A 29 21.28 -16.00 3.53
CA GLN A 29 21.33 -14.67 2.89
C GLN A 29 22.70 -14.30 2.32
N ASN A 30 23.78 -14.78 2.93
CA ASN A 30 25.12 -14.49 2.43
C ASN A 30 25.45 -15.27 1.14
N GLU A 31 24.87 -16.45 0.95
CA GLU A 31 25.02 -17.23 -0.29
C GLU A 31 24.14 -16.66 -1.41
N GLU A 32 22.89 -16.29 -1.11
CA GLU A 32 21.98 -15.66 -2.08
C GLU A 32 22.50 -14.28 -2.55
N ALA A 33 23.08 -13.48 -1.65
CA ALA A 33 23.68 -12.19 -1.99
C ALA A 33 24.86 -12.33 -2.97
N ASN A 34 25.64 -13.40 -2.83
CA ASN A 34 26.75 -13.69 -3.74
C ASN A 34 26.27 -14.20 -5.11
N ILE A 35 25.17 -14.94 -5.16
CA ILE A 35 24.56 -15.45 -6.40
C ILE A 35 23.83 -14.34 -7.17
N MET A 36 23.14 -13.41 -6.47
CA MET A 36 22.48 -12.27 -7.09
C MET A 36 23.44 -11.21 -7.62
N SER A 37 24.63 -11.08 -7.02
CA SER A 37 25.67 -10.15 -7.48
C SER A 37 26.28 -10.53 -8.83
N SER A 38 26.03 -11.74 -9.35
CA SER A 38 26.60 -12.25 -10.60
C SER A 38 25.62 -12.22 -11.79
N LYS A 39 24.40 -11.77 -11.64
CA LYS A 39 23.48 -11.59 -12.77
C LYS A 39 23.53 -10.16 -13.27
N ASP A 40 23.83 -10.01 -14.57
CA ASP A 40 23.72 -8.76 -15.33
C ASP A 40 22.29 -8.20 -15.24
N GLU A 41 22.03 -7.36 -14.24
CA GLU A 41 20.77 -6.65 -14.14
C GLU A 41 20.84 -5.34 -14.93
N PRO A 42 19.73 -4.92 -15.58
CA PRO A 42 19.70 -3.67 -16.30
C PRO A 42 20.01 -2.52 -15.34
N SER A 43 21.20 -1.95 -15.47
CA SER A 43 21.62 -0.81 -14.64
C SER A 43 20.76 0.39 -14.95
N ILE A 44 19.96 0.80 -13.99
CA ILE A 44 19.28 2.10 -14.05
C ILE A 44 20.39 3.14 -13.98
N LYS A 45 20.46 4.06 -14.96
CA LYS A 45 21.46 5.15 -15.04
C LYS A 45 21.25 6.23 -13.96
N LEU A 46 20.71 5.87 -12.80
CA LEU A 46 20.44 6.77 -11.68
C LEU A 46 21.37 6.45 -10.52
N SER A 47 21.81 7.49 -9.82
CA SER A 47 22.53 7.30 -8.55
C SER A 47 21.61 6.62 -7.52
N ASN A 48 22.15 5.78 -6.65
CA ASN A 48 21.39 5.08 -5.59
C ASN A 48 20.56 6.04 -4.73
N ASN A 49 21.07 7.23 -4.46
CA ASN A 49 20.35 8.23 -3.67
C ASN A 49 19.22 8.91 -4.47
N GLN A 50 19.41 9.13 -5.77
CA GLN A 50 18.36 9.67 -6.64
C GLN A 50 17.20 8.68 -6.75
N LEU A 51 17.48 7.40 -6.98
CA LEU A 51 16.46 6.36 -7.00
C LEU A 51 15.69 6.29 -5.67
N GLN A 52 16.40 6.37 -4.54
CA GLN A 52 15.80 6.39 -3.21
C GLN A 52 14.81 7.56 -3.04
N ILE A 53 15.22 8.78 -3.41
CA ILE A 53 14.39 9.98 -3.28
C ILE A 53 13.16 9.88 -4.17
N ILE A 54 13.31 9.42 -5.41
CA ILE A 54 12.19 9.21 -6.34
C ILE A 54 11.19 8.20 -5.77
N LEU A 55 11.67 7.08 -5.21
CA LEU A 55 10.79 6.07 -4.61
C LEU A 55 10.08 6.60 -3.36
N MET A 56 10.75 7.39 -2.52
CA MET A 56 10.12 8.03 -1.37
C MET A 56 9.03 9.01 -1.80
N PHE A 57 9.31 9.87 -2.78
CA PHE A 57 8.33 10.82 -3.30
C PHE A 57 7.14 10.12 -3.95
N ALA A 58 7.39 9.13 -4.80
CA ALA A 58 6.34 8.31 -5.40
C ALA A 58 5.50 7.58 -4.33
N GLY A 59 6.16 7.07 -3.29
CA GLY A 59 5.49 6.42 -2.15
C GLY A 59 4.56 7.38 -1.39
N VAL A 60 5.00 8.61 -1.12
CA VAL A 60 4.17 9.64 -0.49
C VAL A 60 2.95 9.95 -1.35
N CYS A 61 3.15 10.29 -2.63
CA CYS A 61 2.05 10.64 -3.54
C CYS A 61 1.03 9.51 -3.69
N CYS A 62 1.50 8.28 -3.90
CA CYS A 62 0.64 7.12 -4.04
C CYS A 62 -0.18 6.84 -2.76
N CYS A 63 0.44 7.01 -1.58
CA CYS A 63 -0.22 6.74 -0.32
C CYS A 63 -1.14 7.87 0.17
N VAL A 64 -0.93 9.11 -0.27
CA VAL A 64 -1.91 10.19 -0.15
C VAL A 64 -3.22 9.78 -0.83
N ALA A 65 -3.14 9.35 -2.09
CA ALA A 65 -4.28 8.88 -2.86
C ALA A 65 -4.98 7.65 -2.24
N MET A 66 -4.17 6.74 -1.67
CA MET A 66 -4.67 5.50 -1.05
C MET A 66 -5.45 5.76 0.23
N SER A 67 -5.03 6.74 1.03
CA SER A 67 -5.58 6.96 2.37
C SER A 67 -6.99 7.53 2.35
N MET A 68 -7.34 8.33 1.35
CA MET A 68 -8.64 8.99 1.28
C MET A 68 -9.81 7.99 1.35
N PRO A 69 -9.95 6.97 0.47
CA PRO A 69 -11.02 6.01 0.58
C PRO A 69 -10.94 5.16 1.86
N GLN A 70 -9.75 4.82 2.31
CA GLN A 70 -9.58 3.97 3.50
C GLN A 70 -10.02 4.65 4.79
N VAL A 71 -9.77 5.94 4.93
CA VAL A 71 -10.06 6.69 6.16
C VAL A 71 -11.51 7.20 6.15
N HIS A 72 -11.99 7.69 5.00
CA HIS A 72 -13.25 8.42 4.93
C HIS A 72 -14.44 7.59 4.39
N MET A 73 -14.23 6.33 3.97
CA MET A 73 -15.32 5.50 3.41
C MET A 73 -16.50 5.32 4.36
N VAL A 74 -16.23 5.08 5.63
CA VAL A 74 -17.28 4.86 6.63
C VAL A 74 -18.09 6.14 6.85
N ALA A 75 -17.41 7.29 6.97
CA ALA A 75 -18.04 8.59 7.13
C ALA A 75 -18.88 8.95 5.89
N LEU A 76 -18.33 8.75 4.68
CA LEU A 76 -19.06 8.93 3.42
C LEU A 76 -20.36 8.12 3.37
N CYS A 77 -20.36 6.87 3.82
CA CYS A 77 -21.55 6.03 3.83
C CYS A 77 -22.59 6.51 4.85
N VAL A 78 -22.16 7.01 6.00
CA VAL A 78 -23.05 7.58 7.02
C VAL A 78 -23.69 8.86 6.50
N ASP A 79 -22.92 9.76 5.89
CA ASP A 79 -23.41 11.04 5.34
C ASP A 79 -24.35 10.84 4.15
N ASN A 80 -24.16 9.79 3.36
CA ASN A 80 -25.09 9.40 2.30
C ASN A 80 -26.33 8.63 2.81
N GLY A 81 -26.48 8.44 4.12
CA GLY A 81 -27.64 7.79 4.73
C GLY A 81 -27.65 6.26 4.67
N PHE A 82 -26.55 5.61 4.22
CA PHE A 82 -26.44 4.14 4.19
C PHE A 82 -26.19 3.52 5.56
N GLY A 83 -25.71 4.32 6.51
CA GLY A 83 -25.43 3.91 7.88
C GLY A 83 -24.04 3.32 8.10
N LEU A 84 -23.69 3.20 9.38
CA LEU A 84 -22.36 2.76 9.84
C LEU A 84 -22.03 1.31 9.41
N GLN A 85 -23.04 0.43 9.44
CA GLN A 85 -22.81 -0.98 9.11
C GLN A 85 -22.38 -1.15 7.66
N VAL A 86 -23.09 -0.52 6.72
CA VAL A 86 -22.76 -0.59 5.29
C VAL A 86 -21.38 0.00 5.02
N GLY A 87 -21.01 1.12 5.66
CA GLY A 87 -19.69 1.70 5.54
C GLY A 87 -18.58 0.77 6.00
N THR A 88 -18.77 0.08 7.12
CA THR A 88 -17.78 -0.90 7.61
C THR A 88 -17.68 -2.15 6.73
N GLU A 89 -18.79 -2.61 6.16
CA GLU A 89 -18.80 -3.73 5.20
C GLU A 89 -18.04 -3.36 3.91
N ILE A 90 -18.28 -2.18 3.35
CA ILE A 90 -17.58 -1.68 2.16
C ILE A 90 -16.07 -1.56 2.43
N LEU A 91 -15.70 -1.01 3.57
CA LEU A 91 -14.29 -0.94 3.97
C LEU A 91 -13.68 -2.34 4.12
N ALA A 92 -14.40 -3.29 4.70
CA ALA A 92 -13.95 -4.68 4.82
C ALA A 92 -13.74 -5.32 3.44
N VAL A 93 -14.66 -5.13 2.49
CA VAL A 93 -14.51 -5.60 1.10
C VAL A 93 -13.26 -5.01 0.44
N MET A 94 -13.01 -3.71 0.62
CA MET A 94 -11.83 -3.02 0.11
C MET A 94 -10.54 -3.63 0.67
N LEU A 95 -10.45 -3.85 1.98
CA LEU A 95 -9.27 -4.42 2.62
C LEU A 95 -9.06 -5.88 2.24
N TYR A 96 -10.15 -6.65 2.16
CA TYR A 96 -10.08 -8.07 1.78
C TYR A 96 -9.62 -8.26 0.33
N SER A 97 -10.15 -7.47 -0.59
CA SER A 97 -9.69 -7.46 -1.97
C SER A 97 -8.22 -7.02 -2.10
N GLY A 98 -7.77 -6.11 -1.23
CA GLY A 98 -6.36 -5.74 -1.11
C GLY A 98 -5.45 -6.89 -0.68
N MET A 99 -5.92 -7.82 0.15
CA MET A 99 -5.16 -9.03 0.51
C MET A 99 -4.99 -9.94 -0.71
N ILE A 100 -6.06 -10.18 -1.47
CA ILE A 100 -6.01 -10.97 -2.71
C ILE A 100 -5.07 -10.32 -3.71
N SER A 101 -5.17 -9.01 -3.87
CA SER A 101 -4.32 -8.22 -4.74
C SER A 101 -2.82 -8.40 -4.45
N ARG A 102 -2.42 -8.45 -3.18
CA ARG A 102 -1.01 -8.66 -2.81
C ARG A 102 -0.44 -9.95 -3.38
N ILE A 103 -1.23 -11.02 -3.37
CA ILE A 103 -0.82 -12.31 -3.93
C ILE A 103 -0.69 -12.21 -5.46
N VAL A 104 -1.71 -11.65 -6.11
CA VAL A 104 -1.74 -11.51 -7.58
C VAL A 104 -0.60 -10.61 -8.07
N PHE A 105 -0.39 -9.46 -7.43
CA PHE A 105 0.69 -8.53 -7.78
C PHE A 105 2.08 -9.08 -7.44
N GLY A 106 2.20 -9.97 -6.43
CA GLY A 106 3.42 -10.72 -6.17
C GLY A 106 3.80 -11.57 -7.38
N PHE A 107 2.90 -12.43 -7.87
CA PHE A 107 3.12 -13.23 -9.08
C PHE A 107 3.36 -12.36 -10.31
N LEU A 108 2.67 -11.25 -10.44
CA LEU A 108 2.84 -10.32 -11.54
C LEU A 108 4.23 -9.68 -11.52
N SER A 109 4.68 -9.25 -10.34
CA SER A 109 6.02 -8.68 -10.13
C SER A 109 7.13 -9.65 -10.50
N ASP A 110 6.93 -10.96 -10.26
CA ASP A 110 7.89 -12.00 -10.66
C ASP A 110 7.95 -12.19 -12.18
N LYS A 111 6.83 -11.97 -12.90
CA LYS A 111 6.75 -12.15 -14.35
C LYS A 111 7.21 -10.93 -15.15
N ILE A 112 6.69 -9.74 -14.82
CA ILE A 112 6.92 -8.51 -15.60
C ILE A 112 7.91 -7.56 -14.93
N GLY A 113 8.33 -7.88 -13.71
CA GLY A 113 9.22 -7.05 -12.89
C GLY A 113 8.48 -6.05 -11.99
N PRO A 114 9.15 -5.54 -10.95
CA PRO A 114 8.50 -4.71 -9.94
C PRO A 114 8.16 -3.29 -10.42
N LEU A 115 8.94 -2.70 -11.34
CA LEU A 115 8.67 -1.36 -11.88
C LEU A 115 7.39 -1.30 -12.72
N PRO A 116 7.18 -2.17 -13.72
CA PRO A 116 5.90 -2.21 -14.45
C PRO A 116 4.71 -2.54 -13.54
N THR A 117 4.93 -3.37 -12.53
CA THR A 117 3.89 -3.76 -11.58
C THR A 117 3.40 -2.57 -10.75
N ILE A 118 4.33 -1.73 -10.26
CA ILE A 118 3.96 -0.51 -9.53
C ILE A 118 3.21 0.49 -10.41
N LEU A 119 3.68 0.68 -11.64
CA LEU A 119 3.01 1.57 -12.60
C LEU A 119 1.60 1.10 -12.92
N LEU A 120 1.41 -0.19 -13.14
CA LEU A 120 0.10 -0.77 -13.37
C LEU A 120 -0.82 -0.59 -12.15
N GLY A 121 -0.32 -0.87 -10.94
CA GLY A 121 -1.07 -0.69 -9.70
C GLY A 121 -1.49 0.75 -9.49
N SER A 122 -0.58 1.71 -9.66
CA SER A 122 -0.86 3.14 -9.54
C SER A 122 -1.86 3.63 -10.59
N PHE A 123 -1.75 3.15 -11.84
CA PHE A 123 -2.71 3.47 -12.88
C PHE A 123 -4.12 2.94 -12.55
N LEU A 124 -4.21 1.67 -12.13
CA LEU A 124 -5.50 1.08 -11.73
C LEU A 124 -6.09 1.77 -10.50
N GLN A 125 -5.25 2.21 -9.56
CA GLN A 125 -5.68 2.99 -8.40
C GLN A 125 -6.26 4.33 -8.82
N MET A 126 -5.60 5.07 -9.71
CA MET A 126 -6.10 6.32 -10.28
C MET A 126 -7.47 6.11 -10.95
N VAL A 127 -7.61 5.10 -11.80
CA VAL A 127 -8.88 4.77 -12.46
C VAL A 127 -9.97 4.47 -11.43
N SER A 128 -9.66 3.70 -10.38
CA SER A 128 -10.62 3.37 -9.34
C SER A 128 -11.06 4.60 -8.55
N LEU A 129 -10.15 5.55 -8.27
CA LEU A 129 -10.50 6.82 -7.60
C LEU A 129 -11.46 7.67 -8.44
N VAL A 130 -11.24 7.73 -9.75
CA VAL A 130 -12.16 8.44 -10.66
C VAL A 130 -13.58 7.84 -10.63
N PHE A 131 -13.69 6.53 -10.46
CA PHE A 131 -15.00 5.88 -10.36
C PHE A 131 -15.74 6.16 -9.05
N PHE A 132 -15.09 6.64 -7.98
CA PHE A 132 -15.80 7.10 -6.79
C PHE A 132 -16.58 8.40 -7.02
N LEU A 133 -16.25 9.20 -8.04
CA LEU A 133 -16.90 10.51 -8.28
C LEU A 133 -18.34 10.40 -8.76
N PRO A 134 -18.70 9.57 -9.78
CA PRO A 134 -20.06 9.53 -10.33
C PRO A 134 -21.01 8.56 -9.60
N PHE A 135 -20.48 7.66 -8.77
CA PHE A 135 -21.26 6.54 -8.24
C PHE A 135 -21.56 6.69 -6.74
N ASN A 136 -22.82 7.09 -6.44
CA ASN A 136 -23.28 7.29 -5.07
C ASN A 136 -24.33 6.23 -4.61
N SER A 137 -24.57 5.17 -5.41
CA SER A 137 -25.45 4.08 -4.96
C SER A 137 -24.65 3.07 -4.12
N GLN A 138 -25.34 2.42 -3.17
CA GLN A 138 -24.72 1.44 -2.29
C GLN A 138 -23.98 0.34 -3.09
N LEU A 139 -24.62 -0.23 -4.12
CA LEU A 139 -24.03 -1.27 -4.96
C LEU A 139 -22.77 -0.77 -5.69
N SER A 140 -22.80 0.46 -6.21
CA SER A 140 -21.65 1.04 -6.91
C SER A 140 -20.46 1.25 -5.96
N LEU A 141 -20.70 1.68 -4.72
CA LEU A 141 -19.64 1.83 -3.72
C LEU A 141 -18.99 0.49 -3.38
N TYR A 142 -19.74 -0.62 -3.29
CA TYR A 142 -19.15 -1.95 -3.13
C TYR A 142 -18.25 -2.32 -4.31
N MET A 143 -18.72 -2.12 -5.54
CA MET A 143 -17.97 -2.48 -6.74
C MET A 143 -16.69 -1.63 -6.90
N VAL A 144 -16.78 -0.33 -6.70
CA VAL A 144 -15.61 0.57 -6.79
C VAL A 144 -14.61 0.29 -5.68
N SER A 145 -15.08 0.02 -4.45
CA SER A 145 -14.22 -0.35 -3.33
C SER A 145 -13.51 -1.69 -3.55
N LEU A 146 -14.17 -2.66 -4.17
CA LEU A 146 -13.54 -3.91 -4.60
C LEU A 146 -12.44 -3.65 -5.62
N MET A 147 -12.71 -2.85 -6.67
CA MET A 147 -11.73 -2.48 -7.68
C MET A 147 -10.54 -1.72 -7.07
N PHE A 148 -10.80 -0.77 -6.20
CA PHE A 148 -9.78 0.00 -5.51
C PHE A 148 -8.89 -0.91 -4.65
N GLY A 149 -9.47 -1.80 -3.86
CA GLY A 149 -8.71 -2.78 -3.07
C GLY A 149 -7.83 -3.66 -3.95
N LEU A 150 -8.36 -4.17 -5.08
CA LEU A 150 -7.60 -4.97 -6.03
C LEU A 150 -6.44 -4.18 -6.68
N SER A 151 -6.57 -2.88 -6.86
CA SER A 151 -5.52 -2.05 -7.47
C SER A 151 -4.38 -1.71 -6.52
N GLN A 152 -4.68 -1.40 -5.26
CA GLN A 152 -3.72 -0.86 -4.29
C GLN A 152 -2.85 -1.92 -3.60
N GLY A 153 -3.33 -3.16 -3.46
CA GLY A 153 -2.73 -4.15 -2.55
C GLY A 153 -1.28 -4.50 -2.86
N GLY A 154 -0.87 -4.46 -4.13
CA GLY A 154 0.47 -4.80 -4.57
C GLY A 154 1.48 -3.65 -4.58
N ILE A 155 1.04 -2.41 -4.43
CA ILE A 155 1.91 -1.22 -4.62
C ILE A 155 2.99 -1.14 -3.53
N VAL A 156 2.59 -1.18 -2.26
CA VAL A 156 3.53 -1.02 -1.14
C VAL A 156 4.58 -2.14 -1.07
N PRO A 157 4.25 -3.43 -1.22
CA PRO A 157 5.24 -4.49 -1.30
C PRO A 157 6.23 -4.33 -2.47
N ALA A 158 5.76 -3.83 -3.62
CA ALA A 158 6.60 -3.63 -4.79
C ALA A 158 7.74 -2.63 -4.55
N TYR A 159 7.56 -1.59 -3.71
CA TYR A 159 8.64 -0.69 -3.32
C TYR A 159 9.79 -1.44 -2.63
N ALA A 160 9.49 -2.35 -1.73
CA ALA A 160 10.50 -3.15 -1.05
C ALA A 160 11.26 -4.08 -2.03
N ILE A 161 10.55 -4.65 -3.01
CA ILE A 161 11.16 -5.48 -4.06
C ILE A 161 12.08 -4.65 -4.94
N ILE A 162 11.67 -3.43 -5.36
CA ILE A 162 12.50 -2.51 -6.16
C ILE A 162 13.78 -2.18 -5.41
N ILE A 163 13.70 -1.83 -4.13
CA ILE A 163 14.89 -1.47 -3.34
C ILE A 163 15.86 -2.65 -3.25
N ARG A 164 15.35 -3.85 -2.99
CA ARG A 164 16.19 -5.05 -2.89
C ARG A 164 16.80 -5.45 -4.24
N LYS A 165 16.15 -5.10 -5.34
CA LYS A 165 16.58 -5.45 -6.70
C LYS A 165 17.61 -4.46 -7.25
N TYR A 166 17.44 -3.17 -7.02
CA TYR A 166 18.23 -2.11 -7.67
C TYR A 166 19.18 -1.35 -6.74
N LEU A 167 19.16 -1.60 -5.43
CA LEU A 167 20.00 -0.93 -4.46
C LEU A 167 20.89 -1.92 -3.68
N PRO A 168 22.04 -1.48 -3.14
CA PRO A 168 22.96 -2.35 -2.42
C PRO A 168 22.28 -3.09 -1.26
N LEU A 169 22.42 -4.41 -1.23
CA LEU A 169 21.79 -5.29 -0.24
C LEU A 169 22.20 -4.98 1.20
N GLN A 170 23.46 -4.51 1.40
CA GLN A 170 23.95 -4.14 2.74
C GLN A 170 23.15 -2.99 3.37
N GLN A 171 22.56 -2.12 2.56
CA GLN A 171 21.75 -0.98 2.99
C GLN A 171 20.25 -1.20 2.80
N ALA A 172 19.83 -2.36 2.29
CA ALA A 172 18.45 -2.62 1.91
C ALA A 172 17.46 -2.41 3.09
N GLY A 173 17.81 -2.85 4.30
CA GLY A 173 16.96 -2.68 5.48
C GLY A 173 16.65 -1.21 5.80
N VAL A 174 17.68 -0.36 5.84
CA VAL A 174 17.52 1.09 6.10
C VAL A 174 16.74 1.75 4.96
N ARG A 175 17.08 1.43 3.71
CA ARG A 175 16.44 2.02 2.53
C ARG A 175 14.97 1.63 2.40
N VAL A 176 14.62 0.37 2.66
CA VAL A 176 13.23 -0.08 2.73
C VAL A 176 12.48 0.64 3.86
N GLY A 177 13.09 0.73 5.05
CA GLY A 177 12.51 1.45 6.18
C GLY A 177 12.20 2.91 5.88
N LEU A 178 13.10 3.62 5.19
CA LEU A 178 12.89 5.02 4.78
C LEU A 178 11.74 5.16 3.78
N VAL A 179 11.65 4.29 2.76
CA VAL A 179 10.55 4.36 1.79
C VAL A 179 9.22 3.98 2.43
N LEU A 180 9.18 2.93 3.25
CA LEU A 180 7.96 2.56 3.98
C LEU A 180 7.57 3.64 5.00
N GLY A 181 8.53 4.29 5.66
CA GLY A 181 8.27 5.45 6.51
C GLY A 181 7.64 6.61 5.72
N ALA A 182 8.15 6.89 4.52
CA ALA A 182 7.58 7.89 3.61
C ALA A 182 6.14 7.54 3.19
N THR A 183 5.83 6.27 2.91
CA THR A 183 4.45 5.85 2.60
C THR A 183 3.50 6.08 3.77
N ILE A 184 3.93 5.83 5.00
CA ILE A 184 3.12 6.10 6.21
C ILE A 184 2.85 7.59 6.38
N VAL A 185 3.87 8.43 6.15
CA VAL A 185 3.70 9.90 6.15
C VAL A 185 2.71 10.31 5.06
N GLY A 186 2.79 9.73 3.86
CA GLY A 186 1.82 9.95 2.79
C GLY A 186 0.39 9.61 3.21
N MET A 187 0.17 8.46 3.85
CA MET A 187 -1.15 8.07 4.35
C MET A 187 -1.68 9.05 5.41
N ALA A 188 -0.84 9.49 6.33
CA ALA A 188 -1.23 10.46 7.36
C ALA A 188 -1.62 11.81 6.73
N LEU A 189 -0.81 12.30 5.79
CA LEU A 189 -1.09 13.55 5.07
C LEU A 189 -2.38 13.45 4.26
N GLY A 190 -2.59 12.37 3.51
CA GLY A 190 -3.77 12.20 2.68
C GLY A 190 -5.05 12.10 3.49
N GLY A 191 -5.05 11.36 4.60
CA GLY A 191 -6.18 11.30 5.50
C GLY A 191 -6.50 12.66 6.13
N TRP A 192 -5.48 13.40 6.57
CA TRP A 192 -5.66 14.73 7.15
C TRP A 192 -6.14 15.76 6.12
N ILE A 193 -5.48 15.88 4.97
CA ILE A 193 -5.85 16.82 3.90
C ILE A 193 -7.30 16.57 3.42
N SER A 194 -7.66 15.30 3.23
CA SER A 194 -9.03 14.94 2.82
C SER A 194 -10.08 15.32 3.88
N GLY A 195 -9.73 15.20 5.17
CA GLY A 195 -10.58 15.67 6.26
C GLY A 195 -10.75 17.19 6.26
N GLU A 196 -9.67 17.96 6.15
CA GLU A 196 -9.72 19.42 6.04
C GLU A 196 -10.52 19.90 4.82
N ILE A 197 -10.36 19.25 3.67
CA ILE A 197 -11.16 19.56 2.48
C ILE A 197 -12.64 19.33 2.76
N PHE A 198 -12.99 18.23 3.42
CA PHE A 198 -14.38 17.95 3.79
C PHE A 198 -14.91 18.97 4.77
N ASP A 199 -14.18 19.34 5.81
CA ASP A 199 -14.60 20.33 6.83
C ASP A 199 -14.86 21.70 6.21
N LEU A 200 -14.06 22.10 5.21
CA LEU A 200 -14.22 23.37 4.50
C LEU A 200 -15.33 23.36 3.44
N THR A 201 -15.54 22.23 2.74
CA THR A 201 -16.41 22.16 1.57
C THR A 201 -17.71 21.40 1.80
N GLN A 202 -17.79 20.64 2.90
CA GLN A 202 -18.89 19.70 3.22
C GLN A 202 -19.15 18.71 2.06
N SER A 203 -18.11 18.38 1.29
CA SER A 203 -18.20 17.53 0.12
C SER A 203 -17.01 16.61 -0.02
N TYR A 204 -17.27 15.31 -0.12
CA TYR A 204 -16.24 14.31 -0.44
C TYR A 204 -15.79 14.37 -1.90
N TYR A 205 -16.55 14.99 -2.81
CA TYR A 205 -16.19 15.09 -4.22
C TYR A 205 -14.82 15.71 -4.41
N LEU A 206 -14.55 16.87 -3.79
CA LEU A 206 -13.26 17.54 -3.86
C LEU A 206 -12.15 16.76 -3.16
N ALA A 207 -12.47 16.06 -2.08
CA ALA A 207 -11.52 15.20 -1.38
C ALA A 207 -11.06 14.01 -2.27
N PHE A 208 -11.97 13.38 -3.03
CA PHE A 208 -11.62 12.34 -3.99
C PHE A 208 -10.84 12.85 -5.21
N VAL A 209 -11.08 14.08 -5.66
CA VAL A 209 -10.32 14.71 -6.75
C VAL A 209 -8.89 15.01 -6.33
N ASN A 210 -8.66 15.27 -5.03
CA ASN A 210 -7.32 15.53 -4.49
C ASN A 210 -6.46 14.26 -4.35
N GLY A 211 -7.06 13.08 -4.23
CA GLY A 211 -6.36 11.79 -4.14
C GLY A 211 -5.94 11.28 -5.49
#